data_7fdd000901a8160eb76da6ea309d54ab
#
_entry.id   7fdd000901a8160eb76da6ea309d54ab
#
_cell.length_a   1.000
_cell.length_b   1.000
_cell.length_c   1.000
_cell.angle_alpha   90.00
_cell.angle_beta   90.00
_cell.angle_gamma   90.00
#
_symmetry.space_group_name_H-M   'P 1'
#
loop_
_entity.id
_entity.type
_entity.pdbx_description
1 polymer ?
#
loop_
_entity_poly.entity_id
_entity_poly.type
_entity_poly.pdbx_seq_one_letter_code
_entity_poly.pdbx_strand_id
1 'polypeptide(L)'
;MPLLRILALAVTLALGALAAERASADAAQVSAAVQKFATAEKFPQVEAVIQELGALGDPLAVRALRALGDNTLKVTPDGAVVIEGPAGLLDPVTGEQVAEPGPRLERIRIKNSIRSMIDETISGLTLHAADPAVRMSAADTIFAAADPS
;
A
#
# COMPACT_ATOMS: atom_id res chain seq x y z
N MET A 1 28.65 -17.70 -33.13
CA MET A 1 29.20 -16.48 -32.49
C MET A 1 28.89 -16.50 -30.98
N PRO A 2 29.74 -17.11 -30.17
CA PRO A 2 29.46 -17.25 -28.74
C PRO A 2 29.51 -15.94 -27.97
N LEU A 3 30.31 -14.98 -28.39
CA LEU A 3 30.46 -13.66 -27.76
C LEU A 3 29.17 -12.82 -27.80
N LEU A 4 28.40 -12.90 -28.86
CA LEU A 4 27.12 -12.15 -28.99
C LEU A 4 26.04 -12.71 -28.07
N ARG A 5 26.06 -14.01 -27.78
CA ARG A 5 25.13 -14.66 -26.84
C ARG A 5 25.46 -14.32 -25.40
N ILE A 6 26.72 -14.20 -25.05
CA ILE A 6 27.18 -13.81 -23.71
C ILE A 6 26.82 -12.35 -23.42
N LEU A 7 26.96 -11.46 -24.40
CA LEU A 7 26.58 -10.05 -24.26
C LEU A 7 25.07 -9.87 -24.08
N ALA A 8 24.26 -10.60 -24.81
CA ALA A 8 22.82 -10.57 -24.67
C ALA A 8 22.34 -11.07 -23.29
N LEU A 9 23.01 -12.12 -22.77
CA LEU A 9 22.68 -12.65 -21.45
C LEU A 9 23.06 -11.68 -20.32
N ALA A 10 24.19 -10.97 -20.45
CA ALA A 10 24.62 -9.98 -19.47
C ALA A 10 23.70 -8.75 -19.42
N VAL A 11 23.19 -8.31 -20.56
CA VAL A 11 22.25 -7.17 -20.65
C VAL A 11 20.89 -7.52 -20.03
N THR A 12 20.37 -8.72 -20.27
CA THR A 12 19.11 -9.18 -19.65
C THR A 12 19.22 -9.32 -18.15
N LEU A 13 20.35 -9.79 -17.63
CA LEU A 13 20.57 -9.91 -16.19
C LEU A 13 20.68 -8.53 -15.52
N ALA A 14 21.34 -7.56 -16.15
CA ALA A 14 21.47 -6.18 -15.64
C ALA A 14 20.14 -5.45 -15.61
N LEU A 15 19.27 -5.62 -16.61
CA LEU A 15 17.93 -5.02 -16.61
C LEU A 15 17.03 -5.63 -15.51
N GLY A 16 17.14 -6.92 -15.26
CA GLY A 16 16.40 -7.61 -14.20
C GLY A 16 16.79 -7.12 -12.81
N ALA A 17 18.08 -6.92 -12.55
CA ALA A 17 18.57 -6.39 -11.29
C ALA A 17 18.09 -4.95 -11.02
N LEU A 18 18.09 -4.09 -12.04
CA LEU A 18 17.65 -2.70 -11.91
C LEU A 18 16.15 -2.58 -11.62
N ALA A 19 15.33 -3.45 -12.19
CA ALA A 19 13.89 -3.50 -11.92
C ALA A 19 13.60 -3.99 -10.48
N ALA A 20 14.35 -4.97 -9.99
CA ALA A 20 14.21 -5.46 -8.62
C ALA A 20 14.64 -4.41 -7.57
N GLU A 21 15.69 -3.65 -7.84
CA GLU A 21 16.13 -2.55 -6.96
C GLU A 21 15.09 -1.42 -6.87
N ARG A 22 14.44 -1.06 -7.98
CA ARG A 22 13.37 -0.05 -7.99
C ARG A 22 12.16 -0.52 -7.20
N ALA A 23 11.68 -1.74 -7.42
CA ALA A 23 10.56 -2.31 -6.68
C ALA A 23 10.82 -2.35 -5.17
N SER A 24 12.05 -2.65 -4.75
CA SER A 24 12.46 -2.62 -3.34
C SER A 24 12.48 -1.20 -2.77
N ALA A 25 12.95 -0.22 -3.54
CA ALA A 25 12.99 1.19 -3.13
C ALA A 25 11.56 1.75 -2.96
N ASP A 26 10.65 1.43 -3.88
CA ASP A 26 9.26 1.85 -3.83
C ASP A 26 8.55 1.23 -2.61
N ALA A 27 8.73 -0.07 -2.36
CA ALA A 27 8.19 -0.74 -1.19
C ALA A 27 8.73 -0.15 0.13
N ALA A 28 10.00 0.23 0.20
CA ALA A 28 10.58 0.88 1.37
C ALA A 28 10.00 2.27 1.61
N GLN A 29 9.73 3.05 0.57
CA GLN A 29 9.10 4.37 0.68
C GLN A 29 7.64 4.25 1.17
N VAL A 30 6.87 3.32 0.62
CA VAL A 30 5.50 3.04 1.06
C VAL A 30 5.49 2.57 2.51
N SER A 31 6.39 1.67 2.89
CA SER A 31 6.53 1.18 4.27
C SER A 31 6.85 2.33 5.24
N ALA A 32 7.81 3.18 4.90
CA ALA A 32 8.15 4.35 5.73
C ALA A 32 6.97 5.32 5.91
N ALA A 33 6.19 5.56 4.85
CA ALA A 33 4.99 6.39 4.92
C ALA A 33 3.90 5.74 5.79
N VAL A 34 3.64 4.44 5.62
CA VAL A 34 2.65 3.69 6.42
C VAL A 34 3.02 3.69 7.92
N GLN A 35 4.31 3.57 8.26
CA GLN A 35 4.76 3.60 9.66
C GLN A 35 4.46 4.94 10.36
N LYS A 36 4.27 6.04 9.63
CA LYS A 36 3.87 7.33 10.21
C LYS A 36 2.48 7.30 10.87
N PHE A 37 1.63 6.34 10.52
CA PHE A 37 0.37 6.13 11.24
C PHE A 37 0.57 5.79 12.71
N ALA A 38 1.69 5.19 13.09
CA ALA A 38 2.01 4.89 14.49
C ALA A 38 2.08 6.14 15.38
N THR A 39 2.43 7.28 14.82
CA THR A 39 2.55 8.56 15.52
C THR A 39 1.42 9.54 15.22
N ALA A 40 0.47 9.14 14.38
CA ALA A 40 -0.66 9.97 13.96
C ALA A 40 -1.80 9.92 15.00
N GLU A 41 -1.68 10.70 16.05
CA GLU A 41 -2.67 10.76 17.15
C GLU A 41 -3.91 11.59 16.78
N LYS A 42 -3.78 12.53 15.85
CA LYS A 42 -4.83 13.48 15.45
C LYS A 42 -5.29 13.27 14.02
N PHE A 43 -6.56 13.55 13.74
CA PHE A 43 -7.12 13.41 12.39
C PHE A 43 -6.32 14.11 11.28
N PRO A 44 -5.84 15.36 11.44
CA PRO A 44 -5.02 16.00 10.41
C PRO A 44 -3.70 15.26 10.11
N GLN A 45 -3.13 14.59 11.10
CA GLN A 45 -1.92 13.78 10.90
C GLN A 45 -2.23 12.52 10.09
N VAL A 46 -3.36 11.85 10.36
CA VAL A 46 -3.83 10.70 9.58
C VAL A 46 -4.11 11.14 8.13
N GLU A 47 -4.79 12.27 7.94
CA GLU A 47 -5.06 12.84 6.62
C GLU A 47 -3.76 13.12 5.84
N ALA A 48 -2.75 13.68 6.50
CA ALA A 48 -1.45 13.95 5.89
C ALA A 48 -0.73 12.68 5.41
N VAL A 49 -0.79 11.59 6.18
CA VAL A 49 -0.20 10.30 5.77
C VAL A 49 -0.95 9.72 4.56
N ILE A 50 -2.27 9.80 4.52
CA ILE A 50 -3.07 9.35 3.37
C ILE A 50 -2.69 10.13 2.11
N GLN A 51 -2.56 11.46 2.23
CA GLN A 51 -2.13 12.32 1.10
C GLN A 51 -0.72 11.97 0.63
N GLU A 52 0.20 11.69 1.54
CA GLU A 52 1.56 11.27 1.21
C GLU A 52 1.55 9.93 0.44
N LEU A 53 0.78 8.95 0.90
CA LEU A 53 0.63 7.67 0.21
C LEU A 53 0.01 7.82 -1.18
N GLY A 54 -0.97 8.70 -1.32
CA GLY A 54 -1.55 9.06 -2.62
C GLY A 54 -0.54 9.72 -3.55
N ALA A 55 0.31 10.61 -3.03
CA ALA A 55 1.35 11.30 -3.79
C ALA A 55 2.47 10.37 -4.26
N LEU A 56 2.78 9.31 -3.50
CA LEU A 56 3.73 8.27 -3.94
C LEU A 56 3.23 7.53 -5.18
N GLY A 57 1.91 7.42 -5.36
CA GLY A 57 1.32 6.80 -6.54
C GLY A 57 1.53 5.29 -6.65
N ASP A 58 1.96 4.63 -5.59
CA ASP A 58 2.30 3.21 -5.60
C ASP A 58 1.11 2.35 -5.13
N PRO A 59 0.69 1.35 -5.94
CA PRO A 59 -0.41 0.44 -5.59
C PRO A 59 -0.17 -0.37 -4.31
N LEU A 60 1.07 -0.52 -3.84
CA LEU A 60 1.39 -1.19 -2.57
C LEU A 60 0.74 -0.51 -1.37
N ALA A 61 0.45 0.79 -1.45
CA ALA A 61 -0.26 1.53 -0.40
C ALA A 61 -1.73 1.11 -0.23
N VAL A 62 -2.35 0.52 -1.24
CA VAL A 62 -3.78 0.18 -1.25
C VAL A 62 -4.15 -0.77 -0.12
N ARG A 63 -3.31 -1.77 0.18
CA ARG A 63 -3.56 -2.72 1.28
C ARG A 63 -3.65 -2.02 2.62
N ALA A 64 -2.70 -1.15 2.93
CA ALA A 64 -2.66 -0.38 4.18
C ALA A 64 -3.86 0.58 4.28
N LEU A 65 -4.21 1.25 3.20
CA LEU A 65 -5.35 2.18 3.15
C LEU A 65 -6.69 1.45 3.35
N ARG A 66 -6.88 0.30 2.72
CA ARG A 66 -8.08 -0.54 2.96
C ARG A 66 -8.18 -0.98 4.41
N ALA A 67 -7.08 -1.49 4.97
CA ALA A 67 -7.04 -1.90 6.36
C ALA A 67 -7.35 -0.75 7.32
N LEU A 68 -6.92 0.46 7.00
CA LEU A 68 -7.29 1.66 7.77
C LEU A 68 -8.79 1.95 7.68
N GLY A 69 -9.38 1.90 6.49
CA GLY A 69 -10.82 2.06 6.26
C GLY A 69 -11.66 1.01 6.99
N ASP A 70 -11.21 -0.23 7.01
CA ASP A 70 -11.87 -1.36 7.66
C ASP A 70 -11.62 -1.43 9.18
N ASN A 71 -10.80 -0.54 9.73
CA ASN A 71 -10.33 -0.52 11.12
C ASN A 71 -9.51 -1.75 11.54
N THR A 72 -8.90 -2.43 10.61
CA THR A 72 -8.00 -3.56 10.85
C THR A 72 -6.53 -3.14 10.90
N LEU A 73 -6.20 -1.91 10.49
CA LEU A 73 -4.87 -1.34 10.68
C LEU A 73 -4.68 -0.95 12.14
N LYS A 74 -3.64 -1.50 12.77
CA LYS A 74 -3.35 -1.35 14.19
C LYS A 74 -1.90 -0.90 14.42
N VAL A 75 -1.66 -0.34 15.59
CA VAL A 75 -0.32 0.00 16.07
C VAL A 75 0.04 -0.93 17.23
N THR A 76 1.21 -1.51 17.17
CA THR A 76 1.75 -2.37 18.22
C THR A 76 2.33 -1.55 19.38
N PRO A 77 2.53 -2.13 20.57
CA PRO A 77 3.13 -1.42 21.70
C PRO A 77 4.54 -0.86 21.44
N ASP A 78 5.28 -1.48 20.54
CA ASP A 78 6.62 -1.05 20.08
C ASP A 78 6.56 -0.02 18.93
N GLY A 79 5.35 0.42 18.53
CA GLY A 79 5.17 1.47 17.53
C GLY A 79 5.24 0.98 16.08
N ALA A 80 5.06 -0.30 15.81
CA ALA A 80 4.94 -0.81 14.45
C ALA A 80 3.49 -0.79 13.97
N VAL A 81 3.28 -0.53 12.68
CA VAL A 81 1.95 -0.60 12.05
C VAL A 81 1.76 -1.97 11.43
N VAL A 82 0.65 -2.63 11.75
CA VAL A 82 0.31 -3.99 11.30
C VAL A 82 -1.16 -4.07 10.92
N ILE A 83 -1.52 -5.09 10.14
CA ILE A 83 -2.93 -5.42 9.83
C ILE A 83 -3.35 -6.60 10.69
N GLU A 84 -4.44 -6.44 11.43
CA GLU A 84 -5.08 -7.53 12.17
C GLU A 84 -5.93 -8.37 11.23
N GLY A 85 -5.46 -9.57 10.91
CA GLY A 85 -6.14 -10.52 10.04
C GLY A 85 -6.66 -11.75 10.79
N PRO A 86 -7.48 -12.60 10.15
CA PRO A 86 -8.06 -13.80 10.77
C PRO A 86 -7.01 -14.87 11.12
N ALA A 87 -5.87 -14.86 10.47
CA ALA A 87 -4.77 -15.81 10.68
C ALA A 87 -3.59 -15.22 11.47
N GLY A 88 -3.70 -14.00 11.98
CA GLY A 88 -2.65 -13.28 12.70
C GLY A 88 -2.36 -11.91 12.14
N LEU A 89 -1.23 -11.34 12.53
CA LEU A 89 -0.81 -10.02 12.10
C LEU A 89 -0.06 -10.08 10.77
N LEU A 90 -0.34 -9.11 9.90
CA LEU A 90 0.27 -9.01 8.58
C LEU A 90 1.01 -7.66 8.43
N ASP A 91 2.10 -7.69 7.68
CA ASP A 91 2.75 -6.46 7.22
C ASP A 91 1.81 -5.70 6.25
N PRO A 92 1.61 -4.40 6.45
CA PRO A 92 0.65 -3.63 5.66
C PRO A 92 1.07 -3.38 4.21
N VAL A 93 2.33 -3.61 3.87
CA VAL A 93 2.86 -3.40 2.52
C VAL A 93 3.05 -4.74 1.80
N THR A 94 3.78 -5.68 2.41
CA THR A 94 4.09 -6.98 1.79
C THR A 94 2.94 -7.98 1.94
N GLY A 95 2.13 -7.89 2.99
CA GLY A 95 1.10 -8.85 3.35
C GLY A 95 1.64 -10.13 3.98
N GLU A 96 2.91 -10.17 4.31
CA GLU A 96 3.52 -11.30 5.01
C GLU A 96 3.11 -11.33 6.48
N GLN A 97 3.05 -12.55 7.05
CA GLN A 97 2.78 -12.68 8.48
C GLN A 97 3.95 -12.14 9.29
N VAL A 98 3.62 -11.37 10.33
CA VAL A 98 4.57 -10.86 11.31
C VAL A 98 4.32 -11.50 12.67
N ALA A 99 5.38 -11.58 13.50
CA ALA A 99 5.25 -12.10 14.84
C ALA A 99 4.29 -11.26 15.69
N GLU A 100 3.52 -11.91 16.56
CA GLU A 100 2.61 -11.21 17.49
C GLU A 100 3.42 -10.45 18.55
N PRO A 101 3.31 -9.11 18.58
CA PRO A 101 4.09 -8.29 19.52
C PRO A 101 3.46 -8.16 20.91
N GLY A 102 2.47 -8.98 21.23
CA GLY A 102 1.79 -8.96 22.52
C GLY A 102 0.32 -8.56 22.45
N PRO A 103 -0.41 -8.52 23.59
CA PRO A 103 -1.87 -8.51 23.61
C PRO A 103 -2.52 -7.15 23.40
N ARG A 104 -1.77 -6.06 23.21
CA ARG A 104 -2.31 -4.70 23.09
C ARG A 104 -2.01 -4.12 21.72
N LEU A 105 -3.03 -4.09 20.87
CA LEU A 105 -3.01 -3.37 19.61
C LEU A 105 -3.84 -2.09 19.73
N GLU A 106 -3.26 -0.96 19.37
CA GLU A 106 -3.95 0.32 19.37
C GLU A 106 -4.63 0.57 18.03
N ARG A 107 -5.85 1.06 18.10
CA ARG A 107 -6.64 1.39 16.91
C ARG A 107 -6.35 2.81 16.44
N ILE A 108 -6.09 2.98 15.17
CA ILE A 108 -6.02 4.28 14.52
C ILE A 108 -7.45 4.83 14.34
N ARG A 109 -7.72 6.00 14.92
CA ARG A 109 -9.05 6.62 14.83
C ARG A 109 -9.24 7.32 13.50
N ILE A 110 -10.37 7.04 12.84
CA ILE A 110 -10.79 7.71 11.61
C ILE A 110 -12.22 8.22 11.73
N LYS A 111 -12.53 9.28 10.99
CA LYS A 111 -13.88 9.86 10.82
C LYS A 111 -14.38 9.63 9.39
N ASN A 112 -15.64 9.91 9.12
CA ASN A 112 -16.23 9.66 7.81
C ASN A 112 -15.52 10.40 6.67
N SER A 113 -15.07 11.65 6.87
CA SER A 113 -14.30 12.38 5.87
C SER A 113 -12.97 11.70 5.52
N ILE A 114 -12.33 11.05 6.50
CA ILE A 114 -11.12 10.27 6.26
C ILE A 114 -11.43 9.02 5.45
N ARG A 115 -12.58 8.34 5.69
CA ARG A 115 -13.01 7.21 4.87
C ARG A 115 -13.19 7.60 3.41
N SER A 116 -13.87 8.72 3.15
CA SER A 116 -14.02 9.23 1.78
C SER A 116 -12.66 9.53 1.12
N MET A 117 -11.73 10.15 1.86
CA MET A 117 -10.37 10.39 1.39
C MET A 117 -9.62 9.10 1.07
N ILE A 118 -9.77 8.06 1.89
CA ILE A 118 -9.19 6.73 1.64
C ILE A 118 -9.72 6.16 0.32
N ASP A 119 -11.04 6.18 0.13
CA ASP A 119 -11.68 5.64 -1.07
C ASP A 119 -11.23 6.38 -2.34
N GLU A 120 -11.16 7.71 -2.30
CA GLU A 120 -10.63 8.53 -3.39
C GLU A 120 -9.16 8.22 -3.70
N THR A 121 -8.34 8.08 -2.67
CA THR A 121 -6.91 7.77 -2.80
C THR A 121 -6.72 6.37 -3.40
N ILE A 122 -7.44 5.36 -2.91
CA ILE A 122 -7.40 4.00 -3.46
C ILE A 122 -7.82 4.01 -4.93
N SER A 123 -8.89 4.71 -5.28
CA SER A 123 -9.35 4.82 -6.67
C SER A 123 -8.27 5.42 -7.57
N GLY A 124 -7.60 6.49 -7.12
CA GLY A 124 -6.49 7.10 -7.83
C GLY A 124 -5.31 6.14 -8.03
N LEU A 125 -4.90 5.45 -6.97
CA LEU A 125 -3.78 4.49 -7.02
C LEU A 125 -4.06 3.30 -7.95
N THR A 126 -5.29 2.78 -7.95
CA THR A 126 -5.67 1.66 -8.80
C THR A 126 -5.81 2.05 -10.28
N LEU A 127 -6.28 3.26 -10.57
CA LEU A 127 -6.33 3.77 -11.96
C LEU A 127 -4.93 3.97 -12.56
N HIS A 128 -3.94 4.30 -11.75
CA HIS A 128 -2.54 4.48 -12.18
C HIS A 128 -1.72 3.18 -12.11
N ALA A 129 -2.32 2.07 -11.69
CA ALA A 129 -1.63 0.78 -11.65
C ALA A 129 -1.08 0.41 -13.04
N ALA A 130 0.11 -0.16 -13.07
CA ALA A 130 0.75 -0.61 -14.31
C ALA A 130 -0.01 -1.77 -14.98
N ASP A 131 -0.77 -2.56 -14.21
CA ASP A 131 -1.56 -3.68 -14.71
C ASP A 131 -2.85 -3.19 -15.38
N PRO A 132 -3.05 -3.46 -16.68
CA PRO A 132 -4.28 -3.08 -17.38
C PRO A 132 -5.54 -3.71 -16.79
N ALA A 133 -5.48 -4.92 -16.26
CA ALA A 133 -6.61 -5.61 -15.65
C ALA A 133 -7.07 -4.90 -14.37
N VAL A 134 -6.14 -4.43 -13.55
CA VAL A 134 -6.44 -3.65 -12.34
C VAL A 134 -7.08 -2.31 -12.68
N ARG A 135 -6.56 -1.63 -13.72
CA ARG A 135 -7.14 -0.36 -14.21
C ARG A 135 -8.55 -0.54 -14.76
N MET A 136 -8.79 -1.62 -15.52
CA MET A 136 -10.11 -1.93 -16.10
C MET A 136 -11.13 -2.18 -14.98
N SER A 137 -10.79 -3.01 -13.99
CA SER A 137 -11.65 -3.29 -12.84
C SER A 137 -11.98 -2.04 -12.01
N ALA A 138 -11.02 -1.13 -11.85
CA ALA A 138 -11.25 0.14 -11.16
C ALA A 138 -12.19 1.07 -11.94
N ALA A 139 -12.03 1.13 -13.27
CA ALA A 139 -12.91 1.89 -14.16
C ALA A 139 -14.34 1.36 -14.14
N ASP A 140 -14.55 0.06 -14.19
CA ASP A 140 -15.87 -0.58 -14.12
C ASP A 140 -16.58 -0.26 -12.79
N THR A 141 -15.85 -0.23 -11.69
CA THR A 141 -16.39 0.12 -10.36
C THR A 141 -16.86 1.57 -10.32
N ILE A 142 -16.12 2.49 -10.93
CA ILE A 142 -16.49 3.91 -11.02
C ILE A 142 -17.71 4.09 -11.91
N PHE A 143 -17.78 3.39 -13.03
CA PHE A 143 -18.93 3.43 -13.94
C PHE A 143 -20.20 2.90 -13.26
N ALA A 144 -20.11 1.79 -12.53
CA ALA A 144 -21.23 1.23 -11.79
C ALA A 144 -21.74 2.15 -10.67
N ALA A 145 -20.84 2.93 -10.06
CA ALA A 145 -21.21 3.91 -9.04
C ALA A 145 -21.80 5.22 -9.59
N ALA A 146 -21.54 5.50 -10.88
CA ALA A 146 -21.99 6.73 -11.55
C ALA A 146 -23.34 6.59 -12.28
N ASP A 147 -23.92 5.38 -12.34
CA ASP A 147 -25.23 5.12 -12.98
C ASP A 147 -26.34 5.03 -11.93
N PRO A 148 -27.04 6.15 -11.64
CA PRO A 148 -28.18 6.17 -10.73
C PRO A 148 -29.45 5.82 -11.50
N SER A 149 -29.65 4.58 -11.82
CA SER A 149 -30.93 4.08 -12.35
C SER A 149 -31.86 3.56 -11.28
#